data_07157f6d6a490109101f2b33b5e725d4
#
_entry.id   07157f6d6a490109101f2b33b5e725d4
#
_cell.length_a   1.000
_cell.length_b   1.000
_cell.length_c   1.000
_cell.angle_alpha   90.00
_cell.angle_beta   90.00
_cell.angle_gamma   90.00
#
_symmetry.space_group_name_H-M   'P 1'
#
loop_
_entity.id
_entity.type
_entity.pdbx_description
1 polymer ?
#
loop_
_entity_poly.entity_id
_entity_poly.type
_entity_poly.pdbx_seq_one_letter_code
_entity_poly.pdbx_strand_id
1 'polypeptide(L)'
;MQRTMLKSKIHRATVTACDVDYVGSITIDTDLMRAADLLPNEQVHVWDVDNGARFVTYVLEGAPGSGSMQVNGAAALLVERGHKVIVASFASFDAAELATHDPAVVHVDAGNAIALVGSDAGVLMDSPLASAAGFERSVP
;
A
#
# COMPACT_ATOMS: atom_id res chain seq x y z
N MET A 1 -25.56 8.54 5.77
CA MET A 1 -24.96 8.40 4.42
C MET A 1 -23.59 7.79 4.56
N GLN A 2 -23.30 6.78 3.78
CA GLN A 2 -21.98 6.13 3.73
C GLN A 2 -21.15 6.81 2.66
N ARG A 3 -19.87 7.02 2.94
CA ARG A 3 -18.89 7.51 1.97
C ARG A 3 -17.75 6.51 1.85
N THR A 4 -17.28 6.27 0.64
CA THR A 4 -16.08 5.47 0.40
C THR A 4 -14.85 6.36 0.57
N MET A 5 -14.02 6.04 1.54
CA MET A 5 -12.86 6.85 1.93
C MET A 5 -11.60 6.01 1.85
N LEU A 6 -10.46 6.66 1.65
CA LEU A 6 -9.16 6.00 1.75
C LEU A 6 -8.99 5.47 3.18
N LYS A 7 -8.82 4.16 3.30
CA LYS A 7 -8.54 3.52 4.59
C LYS A 7 -7.04 3.47 4.86
N SER A 8 -6.26 3.08 3.85
CA SER A 8 -4.81 2.98 3.97
C SER A 8 -4.14 3.00 2.60
N LYS A 9 -2.84 3.27 2.60
CA LYS A 9 -2.00 2.97 1.44
C LYS A 9 -0.59 2.59 1.86
N ILE A 10 0.02 1.71 1.07
CA ILE A 10 1.45 1.43 1.11
C ILE A 10 2.04 2.21 -0.04
N HIS A 11 2.89 3.18 0.27
CA HIS A 11 3.36 4.16 -0.71
C HIS A 11 4.70 3.75 -1.30
N ARG A 12 4.73 3.54 -2.62
CA ARG A 12 5.94 3.31 -3.42
C ARG A 12 6.74 2.07 -3.00
N ALA A 13 6.03 0.97 -2.75
CA ALA A 13 6.67 -0.32 -2.53
C ALA A 13 7.29 -0.84 -3.82
N THR A 14 8.38 -1.58 -3.68
CA THR A 14 9.07 -2.19 -4.83
C THR A 14 8.49 -3.57 -5.10
N VAL A 15 8.07 -3.81 -6.34
CA VAL A 15 7.62 -5.15 -6.78
C VAL A 15 8.80 -6.11 -6.71
N THR A 16 8.65 -7.20 -5.96
CA THR A 16 9.72 -8.17 -5.72
C THR A 16 9.67 -9.35 -6.68
N ALA A 17 8.49 -9.69 -7.19
CA ALA A 17 8.31 -10.79 -8.13
C ALA A 17 6.99 -10.63 -8.88
N CYS A 18 6.92 -11.25 -10.06
CA CYS A 18 5.72 -11.34 -10.88
C CYS A 18 5.55 -12.78 -11.32
N ASP A 19 4.41 -13.40 -11.02
CA ASP A 19 4.13 -14.80 -11.36
C ASP A 19 2.77 -14.89 -12.04
N VAL A 20 2.78 -14.93 -13.37
CA VAL A 20 1.56 -14.97 -14.19
C VAL A 20 0.79 -16.28 -14.02
N ASP A 21 1.47 -17.34 -13.61
CA ASP A 21 0.88 -18.67 -13.47
C ASP A 21 0.33 -18.96 -12.08
N TYR A 22 0.53 -18.05 -11.14
CA TYR A 22 -0.02 -18.17 -9.80
C TYR A 22 -1.45 -17.61 -9.73
N VAL A 23 -2.16 -17.93 -8.65
CA VAL A 23 -3.53 -17.40 -8.42
C VAL A 23 -3.52 -15.89 -8.41
N GLY A 24 -4.42 -15.26 -9.19
CA GLY A 24 -4.51 -13.81 -9.30
C GLY A 24 -4.66 -13.14 -7.94
N SER A 25 -3.66 -12.34 -7.53
CA SER A 25 -3.59 -11.74 -6.20
C SER A 25 -2.34 -10.87 -6.09
N ILE A 26 -2.17 -10.25 -4.92
CA ILE A 26 -0.89 -9.64 -4.54
C ILE A 26 -0.44 -10.19 -3.19
N THR A 27 0.74 -10.77 -3.15
CA THR A 27 1.33 -11.28 -1.91
C THR A 27 2.13 -10.15 -1.27
N ILE A 28 1.74 -9.78 -0.05
CA ILE A 28 2.33 -8.66 0.69
C ILE A 28 2.91 -9.16 2.00
N ASP A 29 4.11 -8.72 2.34
CA ASP A 29 4.71 -8.92 3.65
C ASP A 29 3.68 -8.64 4.76
N THR A 30 3.48 -9.57 5.66
CA THR A 30 2.49 -9.48 6.73
C THR A 30 2.71 -8.26 7.62
N ASP A 31 3.96 -7.81 7.82
CA ASP A 31 4.23 -6.59 8.59
C ASP A 31 3.65 -5.35 7.92
N LEU A 32 3.73 -5.28 6.58
CA LEU A 32 3.11 -4.21 5.80
C LEU A 32 1.59 -4.28 5.86
N MET A 33 1.04 -5.50 5.81
CA MET A 33 -0.40 -5.69 5.91
C MET A 33 -0.92 -5.17 7.25
N ARG A 34 -0.24 -5.47 8.36
CA ARG A 34 -0.63 -4.96 9.68
C ARG A 34 -0.57 -3.45 9.75
N ALA A 35 0.51 -2.87 9.26
CA ALA A 35 0.68 -1.41 9.28
C ALA A 35 -0.38 -0.70 8.45
N ALA A 36 -0.82 -1.30 7.35
CA ALA A 36 -1.84 -0.76 6.45
C ALA A 36 -3.26 -1.25 6.79
N ASP A 37 -3.43 -1.98 7.87
CA ASP A 37 -4.73 -2.54 8.27
C ASP A 37 -5.38 -3.35 7.14
N LEU A 38 -4.61 -4.27 6.56
CA LEU A 38 -5.07 -5.17 5.50
C LEU A 38 -5.21 -6.59 6.04
N LEU A 39 -6.35 -7.19 5.74
CA LEU A 39 -6.63 -8.60 6.06
C LEU A 39 -6.39 -9.47 4.82
N PRO A 40 -6.08 -10.76 5.00
CA PRO A 40 -6.05 -11.71 3.89
C PRO A 40 -7.37 -11.68 3.12
N ASN A 41 -7.29 -11.71 1.81
CA ASN A 41 -8.41 -11.65 0.86
C ASN A 41 -9.08 -10.29 0.75
N GLU A 42 -8.55 -9.28 1.40
CA GLU A 42 -9.10 -7.92 1.27
C GLU A 42 -8.78 -7.35 -0.10
N GLN A 43 -9.76 -6.65 -0.68
CA GLN A 43 -9.60 -5.96 -1.96
C GLN A 43 -8.66 -4.78 -1.83
N VAL A 44 -7.75 -4.64 -2.79
CA VAL A 44 -6.85 -3.49 -2.90
C VAL A 44 -6.79 -2.99 -4.33
N HIS A 45 -6.50 -1.70 -4.46
CA HIS A 45 -6.12 -1.07 -5.72
C HIS A 45 -4.60 -1.01 -5.77
N VAL A 46 -4.02 -1.32 -6.92
CA VAL A 46 -2.58 -1.26 -7.12
C VAL A 46 -2.29 -0.33 -8.29
N TRP A 47 -1.43 0.65 -8.07
CA TRP A 47 -1.06 1.65 -9.06
C TRP A 47 0.44 1.60 -9.31
N ASP A 48 0.82 1.26 -10.54
CA ASP A 48 2.22 1.23 -10.94
C ASP A 48 2.70 2.65 -11.27
N VAL A 49 3.68 3.12 -10.52
CA VAL A 49 4.21 4.48 -10.67
C VAL A 49 5.07 4.61 -11.94
N ASP A 50 5.66 3.50 -12.40
CA ASP A 50 6.58 3.52 -13.54
C ASP A 50 5.87 3.53 -14.89
N ASN A 51 4.70 2.89 -14.99
CA ASN A 51 3.98 2.79 -16.27
C ASN A 51 2.55 3.30 -16.23
N GLY A 52 2.04 3.67 -15.06
CA GLY A 52 0.68 4.19 -14.89
C GLY A 52 -0.42 3.13 -14.91
N ALA A 53 -0.09 1.85 -14.94
CA ALA A 53 -1.08 0.78 -14.89
C ALA A 53 -1.82 0.81 -13.55
N ARG A 54 -3.12 0.55 -13.61
CA ARG A 54 -3.99 0.53 -12.43
C ARG A 54 -4.85 -0.71 -12.49
N PHE A 55 -4.87 -1.46 -11.40
CA PHE A 55 -5.69 -2.67 -11.33
C PHE A 55 -6.20 -2.90 -9.91
N VAL A 56 -7.19 -3.76 -9.80
CA VAL A 56 -7.81 -4.17 -8.54
C VAL A 56 -7.57 -5.65 -8.35
N THR A 57 -7.16 -6.03 -7.16
CA THR A 57 -6.91 -7.42 -6.81
C THR A 57 -7.20 -7.64 -5.33
N TYR A 58 -6.73 -8.72 -4.75
CA TYR A 58 -6.86 -9.00 -3.32
C TYR A 58 -5.54 -9.48 -2.74
N VAL A 59 -5.42 -9.37 -1.42
CA VAL A 59 -4.16 -9.58 -0.70
C VAL A 59 -4.03 -11.02 -0.24
N LEU A 60 -2.84 -11.59 -0.42
CA LEU A 60 -2.39 -12.82 0.23
C LEU A 60 -1.21 -12.52 1.15
N GLU A 61 -1.09 -13.29 2.22
CA GLU A 61 -0.02 -13.10 3.20
C GLU A 61 1.33 -13.57 2.69
N GLY A 62 2.32 -12.67 2.74
CA GLY A 62 3.72 -13.01 2.60
C GLY A 62 4.39 -13.15 3.96
N ALA A 63 5.55 -13.79 4.01
CA ALA A 63 6.27 -14.01 5.26
C ALA A 63 6.59 -12.66 5.95
N PRO A 64 6.40 -12.55 7.28
CA PRO A 64 6.74 -11.33 8.01
C PRO A 64 8.21 -10.96 7.83
N GLY A 65 8.48 -9.69 7.56
CA GLY A 65 9.85 -9.18 7.39
C GLY A 65 10.51 -9.56 6.07
N SER A 66 9.79 -10.25 5.17
CA SER A 66 10.34 -10.67 3.86
C SER A 66 10.47 -9.55 2.85
N GLY A 67 9.74 -8.45 3.02
CA GLY A 67 9.65 -7.40 2.03
C GLY A 67 8.85 -7.81 0.79
N SER A 68 8.09 -8.89 0.84
CA SER A 68 7.35 -9.40 -0.32
C SER A 68 6.33 -8.40 -0.82
N MET A 69 6.37 -8.19 -2.14
CA MET A 69 5.39 -7.43 -2.90
C MET A 69 5.28 -8.11 -4.26
N GLN A 70 4.63 -9.29 -4.28
CA GLN A 70 4.57 -10.14 -5.46
C GLN A 70 3.21 -10.05 -6.13
N VAL A 71 3.22 -9.70 -7.41
CA VAL A 71 2.00 -9.60 -8.22
C VAL A 71 1.79 -10.91 -8.94
N ASN A 72 0.62 -11.52 -8.75
CA ASN A 72 0.30 -12.85 -9.22
C ASN A 72 -0.83 -12.82 -10.26
N GLY A 73 -0.82 -13.80 -11.15
CA GLY A 73 -1.87 -13.99 -12.14
C GLY A 73 -1.80 -12.98 -13.27
N ALA A 74 -2.95 -12.66 -13.86
CA ALA A 74 -3.03 -11.79 -15.04
C ALA A 74 -2.41 -10.40 -14.82
N ALA A 75 -2.52 -9.85 -13.61
CA ALA A 75 -1.95 -8.55 -13.28
C ALA A 75 -0.41 -8.53 -13.36
N ALA A 76 0.24 -9.69 -13.26
CA ALA A 76 1.70 -9.80 -13.45
C ALA A 76 2.15 -9.35 -14.84
N LEU A 77 1.25 -9.31 -15.82
CA LEU A 77 1.55 -8.78 -17.15
C LEU A 77 1.57 -7.25 -17.20
N LEU A 78 1.06 -6.58 -16.17
CA LEU A 78 0.93 -5.12 -16.11
C LEU A 78 2.09 -4.43 -15.39
N VAL A 79 2.88 -5.18 -14.66
CA VAL A 79 3.99 -4.67 -13.84
C VAL A 79 5.26 -5.48 -14.08
N GLU A 80 6.38 -4.96 -13.61
CA GLU A 80 7.66 -5.65 -13.66
C GLU A 80 8.33 -5.60 -12.30
N ARG A 81 9.15 -6.61 -12.04
CA ARG A 81 10.01 -6.61 -10.86
C ARG A 81 10.86 -5.33 -10.84
N GLY A 82 10.91 -4.68 -9.69
CA GLY A 82 11.62 -3.42 -9.51
C GLY A 82 10.77 -2.18 -9.72
N HIS A 83 9.59 -2.30 -10.33
CA HIS A 83 8.65 -1.19 -10.42
C HIS A 83 8.19 -0.74 -9.04
N LYS A 84 7.87 0.54 -8.91
CA LYS A 84 7.26 1.09 -7.70
C LYS A 84 5.75 1.05 -7.83
N VAL A 85 5.08 0.57 -6.80
CA VAL A 85 3.62 0.51 -6.77
C VAL A 85 3.07 1.18 -5.51
N ILE A 86 1.86 1.69 -5.62
CA ILE A 86 1.07 2.15 -4.48
C ILE A 86 -0.06 1.16 -4.31
N VAL A 87 -0.21 0.61 -3.11
CA VAL A 87 -1.30 -0.29 -2.76
C VAL A 87 -2.26 0.47 -1.87
N ALA A 88 -3.49 0.68 -2.32
CA ALA A 88 -4.49 1.46 -1.61
C ALA A 88 -5.69 0.62 -1.23
N SER A 89 -6.24 0.85 -0.05
CA SER A 89 -7.47 0.25 0.39
C SER A 89 -8.49 1.32 0.75
N PHE A 90 -9.76 1.00 0.57
CA PHE A 90 -10.88 1.90 0.80
C PHE A 90 -11.93 1.17 1.63
N ALA A 91 -12.70 1.93 2.38
CA ALA A 91 -13.81 1.39 3.15
C ALA A 91 -14.95 2.40 3.19
N SER A 92 -16.14 1.93 3.48
CA SER A 92 -17.32 2.79 3.63
C SER A 92 -17.44 3.24 5.08
N PHE A 93 -17.61 4.54 5.28
CA PHE A 93 -17.72 5.17 6.59
C PHE A 93 -18.98 6.02 6.68
N ASP A 94 -19.66 6.01 7.81
CA ASP A 94 -20.69 7.00 8.12
C ASP A 94 -20.08 8.25 8.77
N ALA A 95 -20.90 9.27 9.03
CA ALA A 95 -20.42 10.53 9.58
C ALA A 95 -19.78 10.35 10.97
N ALA A 96 -20.30 9.44 11.79
CA ALA A 96 -19.75 9.19 13.13
C ALA A 96 -18.37 8.55 13.05
N GLU A 97 -18.20 7.58 12.16
CA GLU A 97 -16.91 6.93 11.94
C GLU A 97 -15.86 7.89 11.37
N LEU A 98 -16.27 8.79 10.47
CA LEU A 98 -15.38 9.78 9.86
C LEU A 98 -14.83 10.78 10.89
N ALA A 99 -15.54 11.02 11.99
CA ALA A 99 -15.09 11.96 13.02
C ALA A 99 -13.75 11.54 13.65
N THR A 100 -13.42 10.26 13.63
CA THR A 100 -12.19 9.71 14.21
C THR A 100 -11.34 8.92 13.23
N HIS A 101 -11.69 8.95 11.94
CA HIS A 101 -10.94 8.20 10.93
C HIS A 101 -9.73 8.98 10.44
N ASP A 102 -8.57 8.34 10.53
CA ASP A 102 -7.35 8.75 9.85
C ASP A 102 -6.85 7.59 8.99
N PRO A 103 -6.51 7.83 7.72
CA PRO A 103 -5.94 6.76 6.91
C PRO A 103 -4.55 6.37 7.42
N ALA A 104 -4.22 5.09 7.31
CA ALA A 104 -2.87 4.63 7.58
C ALA A 104 -2.03 4.76 6.31
N VAL A 105 -0.99 5.57 6.35
CA VAL A 105 -0.09 5.80 5.20
C VAL A 105 1.28 5.21 5.54
N VAL A 106 1.61 4.11 4.90
CA VAL A 106 2.84 3.36 5.16
C VAL A 106 3.87 3.72 4.10
N HIS A 107 4.96 4.35 4.53
CA HIS A 107 6.11 4.63 3.67
C HIS A 107 7.16 3.54 3.88
N VAL A 108 7.72 3.05 2.78
CA VAL A 108 8.71 1.98 2.81
C VAL A 108 10.00 2.41 2.14
N ASP A 109 11.09 1.75 2.51
CA ASP A 109 12.38 1.92 1.84
C ASP A 109 12.48 1.01 0.59
N ALA A 110 13.64 0.99 -0.04
CA ALA A 110 13.86 0.23 -1.27
C ALA A 110 13.70 -1.28 -1.08
N GLY A 111 13.87 -1.78 0.13
CA GLY A 111 13.68 -3.20 0.48
C GLY A 111 12.30 -3.50 1.04
N ASN A 112 11.37 -2.56 0.97
CA ASN A 112 10.02 -2.67 1.50
C ASN A 112 9.95 -2.78 3.04
N ALA A 113 11.00 -2.35 3.74
CA ALA A 113 10.92 -2.20 5.18
C ALA A 113 10.19 -0.89 5.50
N ILE A 114 9.40 -0.90 6.58
CA ILE A 114 8.65 0.28 7.01
C ILE A 114 9.63 1.37 7.45
N ALA A 115 9.55 2.53 6.80
CA ALA A 115 10.35 3.70 7.16
C ALA A 115 9.56 4.67 8.03
N LEU A 116 8.26 4.79 7.78
CA LEU A 116 7.39 5.74 8.47
C LEU A 116 5.94 5.32 8.28
N VAL A 117 5.13 5.43 9.33
CA VAL A 117 3.67 5.32 9.24
C VAL A 117 3.07 6.66 9.63
N GLY A 118 2.33 7.26 8.72
CA GLY A 118 1.66 8.54 8.92
C GLY A 118 0.16 8.44 8.72
N SER A 119 -0.50 9.59 8.76
CA SER A 119 -1.95 9.70 8.59
C SER A 119 -2.36 10.69 7.51
N ASP A 120 -1.41 11.36 6.88
CA ASP A 120 -1.67 12.35 5.82
C ASP A 120 -1.30 11.78 4.46
N ALA A 121 -2.33 11.45 3.67
CA ALA A 121 -2.16 10.87 2.34
C ALA A 121 -1.53 11.84 1.33
N GLY A 122 -1.58 13.15 1.61
CA GLY A 122 -1.05 14.17 0.72
C GLY A 122 0.41 14.51 0.92
N VAL A 123 1.08 13.91 1.91
CA VAL A 123 2.47 14.24 2.26
C VAL A 123 3.42 13.12 1.85
N LEU A 124 4.50 13.48 1.16
CA LEU A 124 5.57 12.57 0.80
C LEU A 124 6.69 12.65 1.85
N MET A 125 7.24 11.51 2.21
CA MET A 125 8.24 11.39 3.26
C MET A 125 9.46 12.32 3.07
N ASP A 126 9.95 12.46 1.84
CA ASP A 126 11.17 13.23 1.51
C ASP A 126 10.89 14.58 0.87
N SER A 127 9.66 15.09 0.96
CA SER A 127 9.29 16.36 0.35
C SER A 127 9.44 17.53 1.34
N PRO A 128 9.61 18.77 0.83
CA PRO A 128 9.52 19.96 1.69
C PRO A 128 8.17 20.09 2.39
N LEU A 129 7.10 19.59 1.78
CA LEU A 129 5.77 19.56 2.37
C LEU A 129 5.73 18.69 3.63
N ALA A 130 6.41 17.56 3.62
CA ALA A 130 6.50 16.68 4.79
C ALA A 130 7.15 17.41 5.96
N SER A 131 8.25 18.12 5.73
CA SER A 131 8.93 18.92 6.75
C SER A 131 8.04 20.07 7.25
N ALA A 132 7.38 20.78 6.36
CA ALA A 132 6.50 21.90 6.70
C ALA A 132 5.29 21.45 7.52
N ALA A 133 4.80 20.23 7.30
CA ALA A 133 3.70 19.66 8.07
C ALA A 133 4.13 19.04 9.40
N GLY A 134 5.42 19.05 9.72
CA GLY A 134 5.95 18.40 10.91
C GLY A 134 6.01 16.88 10.80
N PHE A 135 6.03 16.36 9.59
CA PHE A 135 6.06 14.94 9.31
C PHE A 135 7.48 14.41 9.47
N GLU A 136 7.73 13.62 10.49
CA GLU A 136 9.07 13.15 10.82
C GLU A 136 9.42 11.83 10.12
N ARG A 137 10.50 11.83 9.33
CA ARG A 137 10.90 10.66 8.54
C ARG A 137 11.38 9.48 9.35
N SER A 138 11.96 9.75 10.51
CA SER A 138 12.52 8.72 11.38
C SER A 138 11.51 8.13 12.35
N VAL A 139 10.28 8.64 12.37
CA VAL A 139 9.22 8.20 13.27
C VAL A 139 8.29 7.27 12.53
N PRO A 140 8.23 5.97 12.93
CA PRO A 140 7.29 5.02 12.34
C PRO A 140 5.85 5.34 12.67
#